data_12aa40727c6b00f5d624be3638fa6d66
#
_entry.id   12aa40727c6b00f5d624be3638fa6d66
#
_cell.length_a   1.000
_cell.length_b   1.000
_cell.length_c   1.000
_cell.angle_alpha   90.00
_cell.angle_beta   90.00
_cell.angle_gamma   90.00
#
_symmetry.space_group_name_H-M   'P 1'
#
loop_
_entity.id
_entity.type
_entity.pdbx_description
1 polymer ?
#
loop_
_entity_poly.entity_id
_entity_poly.type
_entity_poly.pdbx_seq_one_letter_code
_entity_poly.pdbx_strand_id
1 'polypeptide(L)'
;MGKRFAIVVSRFNSFITERLLVSAIDGLVRSGTKKRDIDLVRVPGAFEIPLAARKLAETGKYHAIICVGCLLRGDTAHYDVIVNEVTRGIGQSAQETGVPHAFAVLTCENLEQAIDRAGLKMGNKGFEAALAAVEMASLGKAITSQPSAVRKRQVPPSRSASRRNDQRKGRHGAAKTKRK
;
A
#
# COMPACT_ATOMS: atom_id res chain seq x y z
N MET A 1 -10.10 -6.93 20.16
CA MET A 1 -10.77 -7.53 19.01
C MET A 1 -9.71 -7.97 18.01
N GLY A 2 -9.81 -9.20 17.47
CA GLY A 2 -8.91 -9.72 16.46
C GLY A 2 -9.06 -8.94 15.14
N LYS A 3 -8.02 -8.97 14.30
CA LYS A 3 -8.08 -8.39 12.96
C LYS A 3 -8.83 -9.33 12.02
N ARG A 4 -9.60 -8.76 11.09
CA ARG A 4 -10.29 -9.49 10.03
C ARG A 4 -9.64 -9.19 8.70
N PHE A 5 -9.52 -10.22 7.86
CA PHE A 5 -8.91 -10.15 6.54
C PHE A 5 -9.86 -10.72 5.49
N ALA A 6 -9.80 -10.19 4.28
CA ALA A 6 -10.42 -10.81 3.13
C ALA A 6 -9.35 -11.26 2.13
N ILE A 7 -9.60 -12.37 1.43
CA ILE A 7 -8.78 -12.82 0.32
C ILE A 7 -9.66 -12.85 -0.92
N VAL A 8 -9.27 -12.10 -1.94
CA VAL A 8 -9.90 -12.15 -3.27
C VAL A 8 -9.00 -12.98 -4.17
N VAL A 9 -9.51 -14.09 -4.71
CA VAL A 9 -8.73 -15.02 -5.53
C VAL A 9 -9.40 -15.28 -6.88
N SER A 10 -8.59 -15.17 -7.96
CA SER A 10 -9.07 -15.52 -9.30
C SER A 10 -9.16 -17.03 -9.50
N ARG A 11 -10.22 -17.46 -10.19
CA ARG A 11 -10.39 -18.87 -10.61
C ARG A 11 -9.54 -19.23 -11.81
N PHE A 12 -9.24 -18.25 -12.66
CA PHE A 12 -8.36 -18.47 -13.80
C PHE A 12 -6.95 -18.80 -13.30
N ASN A 13 -6.27 -19.72 -13.98
CA ASN A 13 -4.97 -20.29 -13.56
C ASN A 13 -5.03 -20.93 -12.14
N SER A 14 -6.10 -21.67 -11.84
CA SER A 14 -6.36 -22.25 -10.51
C SER A 14 -5.23 -23.14 -9.99
N PHE A 15 -4.50 -23.83 -10.85
CA PHE A 15 -3.33 -24.61 -10.49
C PHE A 15 -2.28 -23.79 -9.71
N ILE A 16 -2.15 -22.52 -10.03
CA ILE A 16 -1.25 -21.57 -9.35
C ILE A 16 -1.99 -20.85 -8.21
N THR A 17 -3.17 -20.29 -8.48
CA THR A 17 -3.86 -19.42 -7.53
C THR A 17 -4.32 -20.16 -6.27
N GLU A 18 -4.66 -21.44 -6.34
CA GLU A 18 -4.97 -22.24 -5.15
C GLU A 18 -3.75 -22.46 -4.26
N ARG A 19 -2.55 -22.64 -4.82
CA ARG A 19 -1.31 -22.74 -4.05
C ARG A 19 -0.98 -21.45 -3.33
N LEU A 20 -1.19 -20.30 -4.00
CA LEU A 20 -1.04 -18.98 -3.40
C LEU A 20 -2.06 -18.77 -2.28
N LEU A 21 -3.32 -19.15 -2.52
CA LEU A 21 -4.41 -19.04 -1.54
C LEU A 21 -4.13 -19.84 -0.27
N VAL A 22 -3.76 -21.12 -0.41
CA VAL A 22 -3.44 -21.99 0.75
C VAL A 22 -2.32 -21.38 1.58
N SER A 23 -1.27 -20.88 0.92
CA SER A 23 -0.14 -20.25 1.60
C SER A 23 -0.50 -18.89 2.21
N ALA A 24 -1.39 -18.11 1.60
CA ALA A 24 -1.88 -16.87 2.19
C ALA A 24 -2.68 -17.13 3.48
N ILE A 25 -3.55 -18.15 3.48
CA ILE A 25 -4.29 -18.56 4.68
C ILE A 25 -3.32 -19.05 5.76
N ASP A 26 -2.32 -19.86 5.42
CA ASP A 26 -1.29 -20.33 6.35
C ASP A 26 -0.52 -19.17 6.98
N GLY A 27 -0.09 -18.19 6.17
CA GLY A 27 0.60 -16.99 6.63
C GLY A 27 -0.24 -16.17 7.63
N LEU A 28 -1.54 -15.96 7.34
CA LEU A 28 -2.46 -15.29 8.26
C LEU A 28 -2.64 -16.07 9.56
N VAL A 29 -2.82 -17.38 9.49
CA VAL A 29 -3.04 -18.25 10.67
C VAL A 29 -1.79 -18.28 11.55
N ARG A 30 -0.60 -18.45 10.98
CA ARG A 30 0.69 -18.38 11.71
C ARG A 30 0.93 -17.01 12.34
N SER A 31 0.40 -15.94 11.75
CA SER A 31 0.45 -14.59 12.32
C SER A 31 -0.62 -14.35 13.41
N GLY A 32 -1.35 -15.38 13.84
CA GLY A 32 -2.33 -15.33 14.93
C GLY A 32 -3.76 -14.98 14.52
N THR A 33 -4.05 -14.88 13.21
CA THR A 33 -5.43 -14.67 12.72
C THR A 33 -6.22 -15.99 12.83
N LYS A 34 -7.43 -15.92 13.39
CA LYS A 34 -8.31 -17.10 13.45
C LYS A 34 -8.94 -17.34 12.08
N LYS A 35 -9.11 -18.61 11.69
CA LYS A 35 -9.73 -18.96 10.39
C LYS A 35 -11.11 -18.31 10.19
N ARG A 36 -11.90 -18.16 11.23
CA ARG A 36 -13.22 -17.48 11.20
C ARG A 36 -13.17 -15.99 10.93
N ASP A 37 -11.97 -15.39 11.02
CA ASP A 37 -11.72 -13.97 10.77
C ASP A 37 -11.10 -13.74 9.38
N ILE A 38 -11.13 -14.78 8.52
CA ILE A 38 -10.65 -14.77 7.14
C ILE A 38 -11.84 -15.07 6.23
N ASP A 39 -12.25 -14.08 5.43
CA ASP A 39 -13.30 -14.27 4.43
C ASP A 39 -12.66 -14.48 3.05
N LEU A 40 -13.22 -15.42 2.27
CA LEU A 40 -12.73 -15.78 0.94
C LEU A 40 -13.75 -15.41 -0.12
N VAL A 41 -13.31 -14.67 -1.14
CA VAL A 41 -14.12 -14.30 -2.31
C VAL A 41 -13.43 -14.80 -3.58
N ARG A 42 -14.13 -15.59 -4.39
CA ARG A 42 -13.64 -16.11 -5.67
C ARG A 42 -14.20 -15.28 -6.82
N VAL A 43 -13.32 -14.81 -7.69
CA VAL A 43 -13.68 -14.05 -8.91
C VAL A 43 -13.29 -14.82 -10.17
N PRO A 44 -13.90 -14.51 -11.33
CA PRO A 44 -13.62 -15.24 -12.57
C PRO A 44 -12.14 -15.19 -12.99
N GLY A 45 -11.57 -13.99 -13.05
CA GLY A 45 -10.20 -13.74 -13.49
C GLY A 45 -9.50 -12.69 -12.65
N ALA A 46 -8.28 -12.35 -13.03
CA ALA A 46 -7.51 -11.32 -12.34
C ALA A 46 -8.12 -9.91 -12.55
N PHE A 47 -8.76 -9.68 -13.68
CA PHE A 47 -9.36 -8.39 -14.01
C PHE A 47 -10.48 -7.97 -13.05
N GLU A 48 -11.18 -8.92 -12.45
CA GLU A 48 -12.27 -8.66 -11.51
C GLU A 48 -11.79 -8.43 -10.08
N ILE A 49 -10.51 -8.72 -9.78
CA ILE A 49 -9.95 -8.57 -8.43
C ILE A 49 -10.07 -7.15 -7.89
N PRO A 50 -9.72 -6.07 -8.64
CA PRO A 50 -9.77 -4.70 -8.11
C PRO A 50 -11.17 -4.29 -7.66
N LEU A 51 -12.20 -4.62 -8.45
CA LEU A 51 -13.59 -4.29 -8.12
C LEU A 51 -14.05 -5.04 -6.87
N ALA A 52 -13.78 -6.35 -6.78
CA ALA A 52 -14.15 -7.15 -5.63
C ALA A 52 -13.43 -6.68 -4.35
N ALA A 53 -12.13 -6.39 -4.44
CA ALA A 53 -11.33 -5.87 -3.34
C ALA A 53 -11.87 -4.51 -2.86
N ARG A 54 -12.21 -3.60 -3.77
CA ARG A 54 -12.81 -2.32 -3.44
C ARG A 54 -14.14 -2.49 -2.69
N LYS A 55 -15.03 -3.34 -3.20
CA LYS A 55 -16.33 -3.60 -2.55
C LYS A 55 -16.17 -4.16 -1.15
N LEU A 56 -15.20 -5.04 -0.93
CA LEU A 56 -14.90 -5.55 0.41
C LEU A 56 -14.35 -4.46 1.33
N ALA A 57 -13.44 -3.61 0.84
CA ALA A 57 -12.89 -2.50 1.60
C ALA A 57 -13.97 -1.50 2.04
N GLU A 58 -14.89 -1.14 1.15
CA GLU A 58 -16.02 -0.23 1.40
C GLU A 58 -16.97 -0.75 2.50
N THR A 59 -16.96 -2.06 2.81
CA THR A 59 -17.76 -2.60 3.94
C THR A 59 -17.27 -2.15 5.31
N GLY A 60 -16.03 -1.67 5.42
CA GLY A 60 -15.40 -1.31 6.70
C GLY A 60 -15.11 -2.47 7.66
N LYS A 61 -15.31 -3.72 7.21
CA LYS A 61 -15.16 -4.92 8.04
C LYS A 61 -13.72 -5.43 8.15
N TYR A 62 -12.89 -5.13 7.15
CA TYR A 62 -11.58 -5.74 6.99
C TYR A 62 -10.45 -4.75 7.30
N HIS A 63 -9.39 -5.27 7.90
CA HIS A 63 -8.20 -4.50 8.26
C HIS A 63 -7.16 -4.51 7.13
N ALA A 64 -7.21 -5.51 6.27
CA ALA A 64 -6.50 -5.57 4.99
C ALA A 64 -7.16 -6.60 4.06
N ILE A 65 -6.87 -6.50 2.76
CA ILE A 65 -7.35 -7.41 1.72
C ILE A 65 -6.14 -8.00 1.01
N ILE A 66 -6.16 -9.30 0.73
CA ILE A 66 -5.13 -9.98 -0.06
C ILE A 66 -5.69 -10.26 -1.44
N CYS A 67 -5.03 -9.77 -2.49
CA CYS A 67 -5.40 -9.94 -3.88
C CYS A 67 -4.56 -11.05 -4.51
N VAL A 68 -5.17 -12.19 -4.82
CA VAL A 68 -4.51 -13.39 -5.32
C VAL A 68 -4.89 -13.65 -6.77
N GLY A 69 -3.91 -13.72 -7.66
CA GLY A 69 -4.11 -13.97 -9.08
C GLY A 69 -2.86 -14.51 -9.76
N CYS A 70 -3.00 -14.92 -11.01
CA CYS A 70 -1.86 -15.30 -11.83
C CYS A 70 -2.13 -14.92 -13.28
N LEU A 71 -1.28 -14.10 -13.84
CA LEU A 71 -1.26 -13.68 -15.24
C LEU A 71 -0.02 -14.29 -15.90
N LEU A 72 -0.24 -15.04 -16.96
CA LEU A 72 0.81 -15.62 -17.80
C LEU A 72 0.80 -14.93 -19.15
N ARG A 73 1.98 -14.55 -19.64
CA ARG A 73 2.12 -13.94 -20.94
C ARG A 73 1.74 -14.93 -22.03
N GLY A 74 0.84 -14.51 -22.90
CA GLY A 74 0.51 -15.18 -24.14
C GLY A 74 1.08 -14.43 -25.36
N ASP A 75 0.67 -14.84 -26.54
CA ASP A 75 1.19 -14.33 -27.82
C ASP A 75 0.69 -12.93 -28.19
N THR A 76 -0.25 -12.37 -27.44
CA THR A 76 -0.88 -11.09 -27.75
C THR A 76 -0.60 -10.02 -26.70
N ALA A 77 -0.79 -8.74 -27.06
CA ALA A 77 -0.66 -7.60 -26.14
C ALA A 77 -1.71 -7.61 -25.00
N HIS A 78 -2.66 -8.54 -25.00
CA HIS A 78 -3.70 -8.65 -23.98
C HIS A 78 -3.12 -8.76 -22.56
N TYR A 79 -2.01 -9.47 -22.39
CA TYR A 79 -1.32 -9.58 -21.11
C TYR A 79 -0.95 -8.22 -20.53
N ASP A 80 -0.32 -7.35 -21.31
CA ASP A 80 0.14 -6.05 -20.83
C ASP A 80 -1.02 -5.13 -20.42
N VAL A 81 -2.13 -5.19 -21.17
CA VAL A 81 -3.37 -4.46 -20.85
C VAL A 81 -3.92 -4.91 -19.51
N ILE A 82 -4.06 -6.23 -19.31
CA ILE A 82 -4.63 -6.78 -18.07
C ILE A 82 -3.71 -6.53 -16.85
N VAL A 83 -2.40 -6.73 -17.01
CA VAL A 83 -1.42 -6.48 -15.93
C VAL A 83 -1.50 -5.04 -15.45
N ASN A 84 -1.50 -4.08 -16.39
CA ASN A 84 -1.56 -2.66 -16.05
C ASN A 84 -2.84 -2.29 -15.31
N GLU A 85 -4.01 -2.74 -15.82
CA GLU A 85 -5.30 -2.40 -15.21
C GLU A 85 -5.50 -3.06 -13.85
N VAL A 86 -5.09 -4.32 -13.68
CA VAL A 86 -5.19 -5.03 -12.40
C VAL A 86 -4.29 -4.37 -11.35
N THR A 87 -3.04 -4.09 -11.69
CA THR A 87 -2.08 -3.47 -10.77
C THR A 87 -2.52 -2.08 -10.37
N ARG A 88 -2.89 -1.24 -11.35
CA ARG A 88 -3.41 0.10 -11.12
C ARG A 88 -4.67 0.08 -10.27
N GLY A 89 -5.63 -0.77 -10.62
CA GLY A 89 -6.92 -0.85 -9.93
C GLY A 89 -6.80 -1.31 -8.47
N ILE A 90 -5.93 -2.27 -8.16
CA ILE A 90 -5.65 -2.70 -6.78
C ILE A 90 -5.01 -1.55 -5.98
N GLY A 91 -4.00 -0.88 -6.54
CA GLY A 91 -3.32 0.25 -5.91
C GLY A 91 -4.25 1.43 -5.66
N GLN A 92 -5.07 1.79 -6.65
CA GLN A 92 -6.06 2.85 -6.55
C GLN A 92 -7.11 2.54 -5.48
N SER A 93 -7.65 1.32 -5.46
CA SER A 93 -8.61 0.88 -4.44
C SER A 93 -8.04 1.02 -3.02
N ALA A 94 -6.79 0.60 -2.81
CA ALA A 94 -6.13 0.74 -1.51
C ALA A 94 -5.99 2.20 -1.07
N GLN A 95 -5.59 3.10 -1.98
CA GLN A 95 -5.40 4.52 -1.68
C GLN A 95 -6.74 5.23 -1.39
N GLU A 96 -7.77 4.96 -2.20
CA GLU A 96 -9.08 5.61 -2.06
C GLU A 96 -9.86 5.13 -0.83
N THR A 97 -9.74 3.86 -0.48
CA THR A 97 -10.45 3.27 0.68
C THR A 97 -9.67 3.38 2.00
N GLY A 98 -8.36 3.63 1.92
CA GLY A 98 -7.48 3.60 3.11
C GLY A 98 -7.29 2.20 3.70
N VAL A 99 -7.85 1.15 3.10
CA VAL A 99 -7.67 -0.24 3.52
C VAL A 99 -6.48 -0.83 2.76
N PRO A 100 -5.46 -1.39 3.44
CA PRO A 100 -4.33 -2.02 2.77
C PRO A 100 -4.74 -3.17 1.85
N HIS A 101 -4.22 -3.19 0.63
CA HIS A 101 -4.38 -4.29 -0.32
C HIS A 101 -3.02 -4.94 -0.55
N ALA A 102 -2.85 -6.17 -0.05
CA ALA A 102 -1.62 -6.93 -0.26
C ALA A 102 -1.64 -7.64 -1.63
N PHE A 103 -0.58 -7.46 -2.40
CA PHE A 103 -0.51 -7.88 -3.80
C PHE A 103 0.14 -9.27 -3.92
N ALA A 104 -0.66 -10.27 -4.28
CA ALA A 104 -0.24 -11.63 -4.61
C ALA A 104 -0.70 -12.03 -6.03
N VAL A 105 -0.76 -11.06 -6.95
CA VAL A 105 -1.04 -11.33 -8.36
C VAL A 105 0.27 -11.55 -9.08
N LEU A 106 0.53 -12.79 -9.48
CA LEU A 106 1.73 -13.11 -10.27
C LEU A 106 1.60 -12.59 -11.68
N THR A 107 2.68 -11.99 -12.18
CA THR A 107 2.83 -11.52 -13.56
C THR A 107 4.06 -12.19 -14.13
N CYS A 108 3.89 -13.27 -14.88
CA CYS A 108 4.97 -14.15 -15.29
C CYS A 108 5.00 -14.32 -16.81
N GLU A 109 6.22 -14.44 -17.34
CA GLU A 109 6.42 -14.68 -18.79
C GLU A 109 6.04 -16.11 -19.17
N ASN A 110 6.15 -17.06 -18.25
CA ASN A 110 5.87 -18.47 -18.48
C ASN A 110 5.38 -19.18 -17.22
N LEU A 111 4.94 -20.43 -17.38
CA LEU A 111 4.41 -21.26 -16.31
C LEU A 111 5.46 -21.61 -15.25
N GLU A 112 6.71 -21.83 -15.65
CA GLU A 112 7.80 -22.17 -14.72
C GLU A 112 8.02 -21.08 -13.69
N GLN A 113 8.08 -19.82 -14.13
CA GLN A 113 8.14 -18.67 -13.23
C GLN A 113 6.97 -18.62 -12.23
N ALA A 114 5.76 -18.92 -12.70
CA ALA A 114 4.58 -18.92 -11.84
C ALA A 114 4.64 -20.04 -10.80
N ILE A 115 5.07 -21.23 -11.18
CA ILE A 115 5.26 -22.38 -10.27
C ILE A 115 6.30 -22.05 -9.20
N ASP A 116 7.44 -21.49 -9.60
CA ASP A 116 8.51 -21.10 -8.66
C ASP A 116 8.01 -20.10 -7.60
N ARG A 117 7.21 -19.12 -8.01
CA ARG A 117 6.64 -18.09 -7.13
C ARG A 117 5.43 -18.59 -6.32
N ALA A 118 4.85 -19.72 -6.70
CA ALA A 118 3.78 -20.39 -5.97
C ALA A 118 4.29 -21.42 -4.93
N GLY A 119 5.60 -21.46 -4.65
CA GLY A 119 6.17 -22.22 -3.55
C GLY A 119 7.05 -23.40 -3.93
N LEU A 120 7.48 -23.49 -5.21
CA LEU A 120 8.39 -24.57 -5.59
C LEU A 120 9.85 -24.26 -5.19
N LYS A 121 10.37 -23.07 -5.57
CA LYS A 121 11.80 -22.74 -5.41
C LYS A 121 12.05 -21.40 -4.73
N MET A 122 11.27 -20.38 -5.06
CA MET A 122 11.52 -18.99 -4.68
C MET A 122 10.58 -18.46 -3.58
N GLY A 123 10.13 -19.31 -2.67
CA GLY A 123 9.12 -18.94 -1.67
C GLY A 123 7.71 -18.91 -2.26
N ASN A 124 6.73 -18.39 -1.50
CA ASN A 124 5.35 -18.32 -1.95
C ASN A 124 4.80 -16.91 -1.79
N LYS A 125 4.43 -16.27 -2.90
CA LYS A 125 3.93 -14.88 -2.91
C LYS A 125 2.60 -14.69 -2.18
N GLY A 126 1.80 -15.73 -2.03
CA GLY A 126 0.61 -15.70 -1.17
C GLY A 126 0.96 -15.56 0.31
N PHE A 127 1.97 -16.31 0.77
CA PHE A 127 2.47 -16.22 2.13
C PHE A 127 3.07 -14.83 2.42
N GLU A 128 3.93 -14.35 1.53
CA GLU A 128 4.54 -13.02 1.67
C GLU A 128 3.48 -11.91 1.73
N ALA A 129 2.45 -11.97 0.88
CA ALA A 129 1.35 -11.02 0.88
C ALA A 129 0.53 -11.08 2.18
N ALA A 130 0.36 -12.26 2.77
CA ALA A 130 -0.29 -12.39 4.07
C ALA A 130 0.49 -11.68 5.19
N LEU A 131 1.82 -11.82 5.22
CA LEU A 131 2.67 -11.11 6.18
C LEU A 131 2.57 -9.58 5.98
N ALA A 132 2.66 -9.12 4.74
CA ALA A 132 2.50 -7.71 4.40
C ALA A 132 1.12 -7.16 4.82
N ALA A 133 0.04 -7.94 4.62
CA ALA A 133 -1.30 -7.56 5.05
C ALA A 133 -1.40 -7.38 6.57
N VAL A 134 -0.80 -8.30 7.34
CA VAL A 134 -0.78 -8.24 8.82
C VAL A 134 0.03 -7.03 9.31
N GLU A 135 1.19 -6.78 8.70
CA GLU A 135 2.05 -5.63 9.01
C GLU A 135 1.32 -4.32 8.74
N MET A 136 0.78 -4.13 7.53
CA MET A 136 0.08 -2.91 7.16
C MET A 136 -1.19 -2.66 7.97
N ALA A 137 -1.94 -3.70 8.31
CA ALA A 137 -3.09 -3.60 9.21
C ALA A 137 -2.69 -3.20 10.64
N SER A 138 -1.46 -3.47 11.06
CA SER A 138 -0.91 -3.06 12.35
C SER A 138 -0.38 -1.63 12.30
N LEU A 139 0.34 -1.29 11.25
CA LEU A 139 0.95 0.02 11.03
C LEU A 139 -0.12 1.12 10.97
N GLY A 140 -1.22 0.89 10.27
CA GLY A 140 -2.34 1.84 10.19
C GLY A 140 -2.84 2.27 11.57
N LYS A 141 -3.01 1.31 12.49
CA LYS A 141 -3.37 1.62 13.89
C LYS A 141 -2.28 2.41 14.61
N ALA A 142 -1.02 2.05 14.46
CA ALA A 142 0.09 2.72 15.11
C ALA A 142 0.21 4.19 14.67
N ILE A 143 0.02 4.46 13.37
CA ILE A 143 0.06 5.82 12.83
C ILE A 143 -1.10 6.68 13.35
N THR A 144 -2.31 6.13 13.42
CA THR A 144 -3.50 6.86 13.86
C THR A 144 -3.56 7.03 15.37
N SER A 145 -2.94 6.15 16.14
CA SER A 145 -2.92 6.21 17.61
C SER A 145 -1.81 7.07 18.19
N GLN A 146 -0.88 7.62 17.38
CA GLN A 146 0.15 8.53 17.87
C GLN A 146 -0.48 9.85 18.37
N PRO A 147 -0.21 10.29 19.61
CA PRO A 147 -0.70 11.57 20.13
C PRO A 147 -0.25 12.73 19.23
N SER A 148 -1.14 13.69 18.99
CA SER A 148 -0.88 14.87 18.15
C SER A 148 0.34 15.70 18.58
N ALA A 149 0.84 15.53 19.80
CA ALA A 149 2.05 16.13 20.31
C ALA A 149 3.34 15.70 19.58
N VAL A 150 3.39 14.46 19.06
CA VAL A 150 4.56 13.97 18.31
C VAL A 150 4.59 14.56 16.91
N ARG A 151 3.42 14.83 16.32
CA ARG A 151 3.29 15.44 14.99
C ARG A 151 3.79 16.88 14.94
N LYS A 152 3.71 17.62 16.05
CA LYS A 152 4.19 19.01 16.16
C LYS A 152 5.72 19.13 16.28
N ARG A 153 6.43 18.08 16.71
CA ARG A 153 7.89 18.11 16.87
C ARG A 153 8.68 17.86 15.59
N GLN A 154 8.04 17.36 14.53
CA GLN A 154 8.73 17.04 13.26
C GLN A 154 8.77 18.19 12.24
N VAL A 155 8.09 19.30 12.52
CA VAL A 155 8.19 20.50 11.68
C VAL A 155 8.85 21.58 12.51
N PRO A 156 10.15 21.87 12.32
CA PRO A 156 10.78 23.00 12.98
C PRO A 156 10.08 24.28 12.53
N PRO A 157 9.83 25.24 13.46
CA PRO A 157 9.22 26.50 13.09
C PRO A 157 10.12 27.19 12.05
N SER A 158 9.55 27.57 10.92
CA SER A 158 10.23 28.39 9.93
C SER A 158 10.72 29.66 10.64
N ARG A 159 12.03 29.89 10.63
CA ARG A 159 12.61 31.15 11.11
C ARG A 159 12.05 32.27 10.23
N SER A 160 11.08 33.00 10.75
CA SER A 160 10.69 34.28 10.17
C SER A 160 11.90 35.18 10.22
N ALA A 161 12.40 35.58 9.07
CA ALA A 161 13.47 36.55 8.97
C ALA A 161 12.98 37.87 9.57
N SER A 162 13.44 38.18 10.77
CA SER A 162 13.31 39.50 11.41
C SER A 162 14.01 40.51 10.52
N ARG A 163 13.24 41.32 9.79
CA ARG A 163 13.74 42.51 9.12
C ARG A 163 14.25 43.45 10.20
N ARG A 164 15.55 43.59 10.37
CA ARG A 164 16.16 44.68 11.10
C ARG A 164 15.97 45.96 10.29
N ASN A 165 15.10 46.80 10.82
CA ASN A 165 14.86 48.17 10.38
C ASN A 165 16.00 49.05 11.00
N ASP A 166 17.07 49.28 10.21
CA ASP A 166 18.17 50.17 10.64
C ASP A 166 17.81 51.59 10.23
N GLN A 167 17.15 52.30 11.17
CA GLN A 167 16.95 53.73 11.07
C GLN A 167 18.24 54.44 11.49
N ARG A 168 19.07 54.81 10.52
CA ARG A 168 20.13 55.82 10.73
C ARG A 168 19.48 57.20 10.81
N LYS A 169 19.31 57.67 12.03
CA LYS A 169 19.06 59.09 12.33
C LYS A 169 20.23 59.95 11.93
N GLY A 170 19.96 60.98 11.10
CA GLY A 170 20.90 61.99 10.77
C GLY A 170 21.34 62.82 11.98
N ARG A 171 22.58 63.22 12.00
CA ARG A 171 23.04 64.32 12.84
C ARG A 171 23.59 65.40 11.92
N HIS A 172 22.94 66.55 11.99
CA HIS A 172 23.41 67.85 11.57
C HIS A 172 24.69 68.22 12.31
N GLY A 173 25.63 68.78 11.62
CA GLY A 173 26.79 69.48 12.15
C GLY A 173 27.23 70.53 11.20
N ALA A 174 26.85 71.79 11.52
CA ALA A 174 27.28 73.01 10.85
C ALA A 174 28.65 73.44 11.38
N ALA A 175 29.48 73.97 10.51
CA ALA A 175 30.50 74.97 10.77
C ALA A 175 31.11 75.41 9.44
N LYS A 176 30.82 76.60 8.94
CA LYS A 176 31.50 77.91 9.13
C LYS A 176 32.92 77.99 8.43
N THR A 177 32.94 78.78 7.41
CA THR A 177 33.76 79.97 7.23
C THR A 177 35.17 79.84 6.62
N LYS A 178 35.43 80.49 5.60
CA LYS A 178 36.25 81.66 5.23
C LYS A 178 37.22 81.47 4.07
N ARG A 179 37.04 82.42 3.11
CA ARG A 179 38.04 83.22 2.44
C ARG A 179 39.25 82.53 1.75
N LYS A 180 39.44 82.69 0.50
CA LYS A 180 39.92 83.82 -0.32
C LYS A 180 39.51 83.56 -1.77
#